data_e76ce42e3d6ac6e371827f9e7805b737
#
_entry.id   e76ce42e3d6ac6e371827f9e7805b737
#
_cell.length_a   1.000
_cell.length_b   1.000
_cell.length_c   1.000
_cell.angle_alpha   90.00
_cell.angle_beta   90.00
_cell.angle_gamma   90.00
#
_symmetry.space_group_name_H-M   'P 1'
#
loop_
_entity.id
_entity.type
_entity.pdbx_description
1 polymer ?
#
loop_
_entity_poly.entity_id
_entity_poly.type
_entity_poly.pdbx_seq_one_letter_code
_entity_poly.pdbx_strand_id
1 'polypeptide(L)'
;MKKQLVQIMVFSMAIQVCLAENKPMPKGYTIPTIDLAQHKQRQVIVDREKGQYLGHPTTVLLEDNKTMLIVYPKGHGRGGIVYKRSADGGRTWSDRLPTPTSWGTSREVPTIHRVEDANGKKRLIMWSGLYPARLAVSEDDGTKWSQLKPVGDWGGIVV
;
A
#
# COMPACT_ATOMS: atom_id res chain seq x y z
N MET A 1 -67.57 -58.94 -11.23
CA MET A 1 -66.98 -57.83 -12.03
C MET A 1 -66.66 -56.69 -11.09
N LYS A 2 -65.40 -56.54 -10.72
CA LYS A 2 -64.92 -55.44 -9.83
C LYS A 2 -64.37 -54.30 -10.69
N LYS A 3 -65.03 -53.14 -10.61
CA LYS A 3 -64.52 -51.90 -11.25
C LYS A 3 -63.47 -51.32 -10.37
N GLN A 4 -62.22 -51.23 -10.87
CA GLN A 4 -61.18 -50.49 -10.24
C GLN A 4 -61.33 -49.05 -10.63
N LEU A 5 -61.45 -48.16 -9.63
CA LEU A 5 -61.37 -46.73 -9.78
C LEU A 5 -59.88 -46.35 -9.81
N VAL A 6 -59.43 -45.81 -10.93
CA VAL A 6 -58.08 -45.20 -11.02
C VAL A 6 -58.18 -43.72 -10.58
N GLN A 7 -57.59 -43.44 -9.44
CA GLN A 7 -57.51 -42.07 -8.91
C GLN A 7 -56.29 -41.37 -9.50
N ILE A 8 -56.50 -40.41 -10.39
CA ILE A 8 -55.46 -39.61 -10.97
C ILE A 8 -55.12 -38.48 -9.97
N MET A 9 -53.95 -38.57 -9.38
CA MET A 9 -53.41 -37.54 -8.49
C MET A 9 -52.72 -36.46 -9.34
N VAL A 10 -53.38 -35.34 -9.50
CA VAL A 10 -52.77 -34.16 -10.18
C VAL A 10 -51.87 -33.44 -9.19
N PHE A 11 -50.57 -33.58 -9.36
CA PHE A 11 -49.57 -32.81 -8.62
C PHE A 11 -49.52 -31.39 -9.20
N SER A 12 -50.11 -30.45 -8.51
CA SER A 12 -49.99 -29.00 -8.84
C SER A 12 -48.65 -28.53 -8.33
N MET A 13 -47.68 -28.37 -9.23
CA MET A 13 -46.38 -27.79 -8.93
C MET A 13 -46.50 -26.26 -8.93
N ALA A 14 -46.67 -25.69 -7.75
CA ALA A 14 -46.64 -24.22 -7.59
C ALA A 14 -45.20 -23.73 -7.85
N ILE A 15 -44.97 -23.12 -9.00
CA ILE A 15 -43.76 -22.42 -9.31
C ILE A 15 -43.78 -21.14 -8.49
N GLN A 16 -43.03 -21.14 -7.39
CA GLN A 16 -42.80 -19.96 -6.59
C GLN A 16 -41.75 -19.08 -7.31
N VAL A 17 -42.21 -18.15 -8.12
CA VAL A 17 -41.36 -17.12 -8.74
C VAL A 17 -40.88 -16.21 -7.60
N CYS A 18 -39.65 -16.41 -7.16
CA CYS A 18 -38.96 -15.43 -6.34
C CYS A 18 -38.79 -14.15 -7.17
N LEU A 19 -39.72 -13.23 -7.05
CA LEU A 19 -39.51 -11.86 -7.48
C LEU A 19 -38.44 -11.28 -6.56
N ALA A 20 -37.20 -11.24 -7.05
CA ALA A 20 -36.16 -10.45 -6.40
C ALA A 20 -36.66 -9.01 -6.34
N GLU A 21 -36.99 -8.54 -5.15
CA GLU A 21 -37.26 -7.12 -4.93
C GLU A 21 -36.04 -6.34 -5.44
N ASN A 22 -36.21 -5.60 -6.51
CA ASN A 22 -35.28 -4.61 -6.96
C ASN A 22 -35.22 -3.50 -5.90
N LYS A 23 -34.50 -3.73 -4.81
CA LYS A 23 -34.17 -2.65 -3.90
C LYS A 23 -33.29 -1.67 -4.67
N PRO A 24 -33.70 -0.40 -4.78
CA PRO A 24 -32.85 0.60 -5.42
C PRO A 24 -31.50 0.59 -4.72
N MET A 25 -30.44 0.39 -5.50
CA MET A 25 -29.08 0.51 -4.94
C MET A 25 -28.96 1.88 -4.27
N PRO A 26 -28.45 1.94 -3.05
CA PRO A 26 -28.24 3.22 -2.39
C PRO A 26 -27.37 4.08 -3.31
N LYS A 27 -27.84 5.28 -3.62
CA LYS A 27 -27.11 6.26 -4.44
C LYS A 27 -25.88 6.71 -3.65
N GLY A 28 -24.75 6.09 -3.95
CA GLY A 28 -23.49 6.31 -3.26
C GLY A 28 -23.33 5.41 -2.01
N TYR A 29 -22.09 5.18 -1.63
CA TYR A 29 -21.74 4.61 -0.34
C TYR A 29 -21.13 5.70 0.53
N THR A 30 -21.45 5.71 1.80
CA THR A 30 -20.81 6.57 2.78
C THR A 30 -19.65 5.81 3.40
N ILE A 31 -18.43 6.34 3.27
CA ILE A 31 -17.30 5.86 4.03
C ILE A 31 -17.48 6.37 5.47
N PRO A 32 -17.52 5.50 6.48
CA PRO A 32 -17.59 5.96 7.87
C PRO A 32 -16.35 6.83 8.15
N THR A 33 -16.57 8.06 8.58
CA THR A 33 -15.51 8.95 9.02
C THR A 33 -15.34 8.82 10.52
N ILE A 34 -14.13 8.48 10.95
CA ILE A 34 -13.76 8.40 12.36
C ILE A 34 -12.78 9.53 12.64
N ASP A 35 -13.16 10.48 13.47
CA ASP A 35 -12.26 11.53 13.94
C ASP A 35 -11.33 10.98 15.02
N LEU A 36 -10.04 10.89 14.71
CA LEU A 36 -8.99 10.45 15.62
C LEU A 36 -8.21 11.61 16.24
N ALA A 37 -8.60 12.88 16.02
CA ALA A 37 -7.86 14.03 16.50
C ALA A 37 -7.66 14.04 18.02
N GLN A 38 -8.61 13.52 18.78
CA GLN A 38 -8.57 13.40 20.24
C GLN A 38 -7.83 12.16 20.74
N HIS A 39 -7.54 11.21 19.85
CA HIS A 39 -6.87 9.94 20.22
C HIS A 39 -5.34 10.08 20.12
N LYS A 40 -4.76 10.96 20.93
CA LYS A 40 -3.31 11.27 20.89
C LYS A 40 -2.42 10.03 21.05
N GLN A 41 -2.87 9.03 21.83
CA GLN A 41 -2.17 7.76 22.02
C GLN A 41 -2.04 6.92 20.72
N ARG A 42 -2.82 7.26 19.70
CA ARG A 42 -2.77 6.60 18.38
C ARG A 42 -1.96 7.37 17.35
N GLN A 43 -1.39 8.49 17.73
CA GLN A 43 -0.62 9.37 16.85
C GLN A 43 0.87 9.18 17.12
N VAL A 44 1.64 8.93 16.07
CA VAL A 44 3.09 8.79 16.13
C VAL A 44 3.73 9.86 15.25
N ILE A 45 4.61 10.65 15.83
CA ILE A 45 5.41 11.60 15.06
C ILE A 45 6.62 10.85 14.50
N VAL A 46 6.61 10.61 13.19
CA VAL A 46 7.71 9.93 12.50
C VAL A 46 8.91 10.87 12.33
N ASP A 47 8.65 12.09 11.92
CA ASP A 47 9.67 13.12 11.71
C ASP A 47 9.08 14.53 11.81
N ARG A 48 9.94 15.48 12.09
CA ARG A 48 9.58 16.90 12.10
C ARG A 48 10.82 17.76 11.82
N GLU A 49 10.70 18.71 10.92
CA GLU A 49 11.72 19.70 10.63
C GLU A 49 11.05 21.08 10.53
N LYS A 50 11.57 22.07 11.28
CA LYS A 50 10.98 23.42 11.31
C LYS A 50 11.12 24.06 9.92
N GLY A 51 10.00 24.54 9.37
CA GLY A 51 9.98 25.22 8.08
C GLY A 51 10.15 24.31 6.86
N GLN A 52 10.23 22.99 7.05
CA GLN A 52 10.36 22.02 5.97
C GLN A 52 9.09 21.20 5.83
N TYR A 53 8.54 21.16 4.62
CA TYR A 53 7.49 20.21 4.30
C TYR A 53 8.09 18.81 4.17
N LEU A 54 7.53 17.86 4.89
CA LEU A 54 7.85 16.43 4.83
C LEU A 54 6.56 15.70 4.47
N GLY A 55 6.47 15.18 3.28
CA GLY A 55 5.22 14.60 2.81
C GLY A 55 5.40 13.41 1.89
N HIS A 56 4.27 12.87 1.45
CA HIS A 56 4.20 11.71 0.56
C HIS A 56 5.03 10.51 1.05
N PRO A 57 4.84 10.07 2.31
CA PRO A 57 5.59 8.93 2.84
C PRO A 57 5.07 7.62 2.25
N THR A 58 6.00 6.71 1.96
CA THR A 58 5.67 5.31 1.69
C THR A 58 6.39 4.42 2.68
N THR A 59 5.74 3.34 3.08
CA THR A 59 6.26 2.42 4.09
C THR A 59 6.25 0.99 3.59
N VAL A 60 7.12 0.18 4.16
CA VAL A 60 7.08 -1.27 4.01
C VAL A 60 7.29 -1.93 5.38
N LEU A 61 6.47 -2.93 5.68
CA LEU A 61 6.66 -3.82 6.82
C LEU A 61 7.49 -5.03 6.38
N LEU A 62 8.54 -5.35 7.11
CA LEU A 62 9.39 -6.50 6.84
C LEU A 62 8.73 -7.81 7.29
N GLU A 63 9.34 -8.94 6.97
CA GLU A 63 8.77 -10.27 7.23
C GLU A 63 8.74 -10.66 8.71
N ASP A 64 9.53 -9.98 9.54
CA ASP A 64 9.49 -10.14 10.99
C ASP A 64 8.20 -9.56 11.63
N ASN A 65 7.34 -8.92 10.85
CA ASN A 65 6.11 -8.25 11.27
C ASN A 65 6.31 -7.17 12.35
N LYS A 66 7.50 -6.64 12.47
CA LYS A 66 7.89 -5.61 13.45
C LYS A 66 8.67 -4.48 12.84
N THR A 67 9.64 -4.80 11.99
CA THR A 67 10.48 -3.79 11.35
C THR A 67 9.71 -3.11 10.24
N MET A 68 9.60 -1.80 10.34
CA MET A 68 9.05 -0.94 9.28
C MET A 68 10.12 0.00 8.76
N LEU A 69 10.11 0.20 7.47
CA LEU A 69 10.93 1.19 6.80
C LEU A 69 10.03 2.26 6.22
N ILE A 70 10.50 3.49 6.20
CA ILE A 70 9.77 4.63 5.62
C ILE A 70 10.72 5.48 4.79
N VAL A 71 10.25 5.91 3.64
CA VAL A 71 10.91 6.88 2.77
C VAL A 71 9.94 8.01 2.43
N TYR A 72 10.45 9.23 2.31
CA TYR A 72 9.70 10.42 1.92
C TYR A 72 10.64 11.50 1.43
N PRO A 73 10.18 12.43 0.57
CA PRO A 73 11.01 13.54 0.11
C PRO A 73 11.03 14.69 1.14
N LYS A 74 12.11 15.44 1.14
CA LYS A 74 12.18 16.75 1.77
C LYS A 74 11.59 17.80 0.83
N GLY A 75 10.28 17.81 0.71
CA GLY A 75 9.53 18.70 -0.17
C GLY A 75 8.21 18.08 -0.62
N HIS A 76 7.43 18.83 -1.37
CA HIS A 76 6.16 18.35 -1.92
C HIS A 76 6.41 17.58 -3.22
N GLY A 77 6.38 16.26 -3.14
CA GLY A 77 6.57 15.34 -4.27
C GLY A 77 8.02 15.15 -4.71
N ARG A 78 8.93 16.03 -4.38
CA ARG A 78 10.33 16.00 -4.83
C ARG A 78 11.28 16.51 -3.75
N GLY A 79 12.57 16.21 -3.89
CA GLY A 79 13.61 16.60 -2.96
C GLY A 79 14.40 15.39 -2.48
N GLY A 80 15.43 15.63 -1.70
CA GLY A 80 16.25 14.57 -1.14
C GLY A 80 15.41 13.58 -0.32
N ILE A 81 15.59 12.29 -0.58
CA ILE A 81 14.87 11.22 0.09
C ILE A 81 15.41 11.07 1.51
N VAL A 82 14.51 11.09 2.47
CA VAL A 82 14.77 10.73 3.86
C VAL A 82 14.40 9.26 4.07
N TYR A 83 15.19 8.60 4.91
CA TYR A 83 15.01 7.19 5.25
C TYR A 83 15.06 7.01 6.76
N LYS A 84 14.09 6.28 7.31
CA LYS A 84 14.04 5.93 8.73
C LYS A 84 13.56 4.49 8.92
N ARG A 85 13.85 3.94 10.10
CA ARG A 85 13.51 2.57 10.48
C ARG A 85 12.78 2.56 11.83
N SER A 86 11.78 1.71 11.95
CA SER A 86 11.14 1.33 13.20
C SER A 86 11.39 -0.14 13.46
N ALA A 87 11.58 -0.52 14.72
CA ALA A 87 11.75 -1.90 15.16
C ALA A 87 10.53 -2.43 15.94
N ASP A 88 9.45 -1.65 16.01
CA ASP A 88 8.30 -1.93 16.90
C ASP A 88 6.93 -1.70 16.21
N GLY A 89 6.89 -1.90 14.91
CA GLY A 89 5.67 -1.74 14.13
C GLY A 89 5.25 -0.28 13.96
N GLY A 90 6.20 0.64 13.90
CA GLY A 90 5.96 2.06 13.65
C GLY A 90 5.61 2.88 14.90
N ARG A 91 5.73 2.31 16.11
CA ARG A 91 5.45 3.04 17.35
C ARG A 91 6.54 4.03 17.70
N THR A 92 7.80 3.66 17.40
CA THR A 92 8.94 4.55 17.50
C THR A 92 9.78 4.49 16.23
N TRP A 93 10.52 5.55 15.94
CA TRP A 93 11.32 5.67 14.72
C TRP A 93 12.74 6.14 15.04
N SER A 94 13.70 5.60 14.30
CA SER A 94 15.08 6.02 14.37
C SER A 94 15.26 7.50 14.00
N ASP A 95 16.43 8.04 14.25
CA ASP A 95 16.89 9.23 13.53
C ASP A 95 16.94 8.95 12.02
N ARG A 96 17.11 10.02 11.23
CA ARG A 96 17.30 9.87 9.78
C ARG A 96 18.57 9.08 9.51
N LEU A 97 18.42 8.00 8.77
CA LEU A 97 19.53 7.11 8.44
C LEU A 97 20.32 7.66 7.23
N PRO A 98 21.61 7.33 7.13
CA PRO A 98 22.40 7.65 5.95
C PRO A 98 21.80 7.06 4.68
N THR A 99 21.82 7.83 3.61
CA THR A 99 21.30 7.42 2.29
C THR A 99 22.39 7.57 1.22
N PRO A 100 22.33 6.76 0.14
CA PRO A 100 23.19 6.93 -1.01
C PRO A 100 23.10 8.37 -1.59
N THR A 101 24.19 8.92 -2.09
CA THR A 101 24.25 10.31 -2.58
C THR A 101 23.22 10.62 -3.66
N SER A 102 22.93 9.66 -4.54
CA SER A 102 21.93 9.83 -5.61
C SER A 102 20.50 10.03 -5.09
N TRP A 103 20.20 9.67 -3.84
CA TRP A 103 18.88 9.90 -3.24
C TRP A 103 18.62 11.39 -3.01
N GLY A 104 19.68 12.19 -2.87
CA GLY A 104 19.58 13.65 -2.78
C GLY A 104 19.09 14.32 -4.06
N THR A 105 19.11 13.60 -5.20
CA THR A 105 18.69 14.12 -6.51
C THR A 105 17.32 13.61 -6.96
N SER A 106 16.52 13.08 -6.04
CA SER A 106 15.17 12.60 -6.36
C SER A 106 14.28 13.73 -6.87
N ARG A 107 13.46 13.42 -7.87
CA ARG A 107 12.54 14.36 -8.53
C ARG A 107 11.09 14.02 -8.32
N GLU A 108 10.81 12.86 -7.73
CA GLU A 108 9.47 12.34 -7.52
C GLU A 108 9.37 11.68 -6.15
N VAL A 109 8.15 11.40 -5.72
CA VAL A 109 7.87 10.64 -4.50
C VAL A 109 8.60 9.30 -4.55
N PRO A 110 9.42 8.97 -3.55
CA PRO A 110 10.00 7.64 -3.47
C PRO A 110 8.93 6.64 -3.06
N THR A 111 8.89 5.49 -3.73
CA THR A 111 8.00 4.39 -3.36
C THR A 111 8.80 3.12 -3.07
N ILE A 112 8.58 2.54 -1.88
CA ILE A 112 9.32 1.39 -1.39
C ILE A 112 8.44 0.13 -1.41
N HIS A 113 9.00 -0.98 -1.90
CA HIS A 113 8.28 -2.24 -2.03
C HIS A 113 9.16 -3.42 -1.64
N ARG A 114 8.54 -4.48 -1.11
CA ARG A 114 9.13 -5.80 -1.06
C ARG A 114 8.77 -6.55 -2.33
N VAL A 115 9.76 -7.19 -2.91
CA VAL A 115 9.60 -7.97 -4.13
C VAL A 115 10.30 -9.31 -4.00
N GLU A 116 9.82 -10.29 -4.74
CA GLU A 116 10.46 -11.57 -4.90
C GLU A 116 10.69 -11.81 -6.40
N ASP A 117 11.91 -12.15 -6.78
CA ASP A 117 12.22 -12.44 -8.17
C ASP A 117 11.81 -13.88 -8.56
N ALA A 118 11.93 -14.20 -9.85
CA ALA A 118 11.55 -15.50 -10.38
C ALA A 118 12.30 -16.69 -9.76
N ASN A 119 13.42 -16.44 -9.07
CA ASN A 119 14.20 -17.46 -8.36
C ASN A 119 13.87 -17.51 -6.86
N GLY A 120 12.85 -16.81 -6.41
CA GLY A 120 12.47 -16.72 -5.00
C GLY A 120 13.37 -15.81 -4.16
N LYS A 121 14.27 -15.04 -4.76
CA LYS A 121 15.12 -14.11 -4.02
C LYS A 121 14.35 -12.84 -3.67
N LYS A 122 14.22 -12.59 -2.37
CA LYS A 122 13.55 -11.42 -1.82
C LYS A 122 14.48 -10.21 -1.78
N ARG A 123 13.90 -9.05 -2.10
CA ARG A 123 14.60 -7.76 -2.09
C ARG A 123 13.64 -6.65 -1.70
N LEU A 124 14.21 -5.55 -1.29
CA LEU A 124 13.52 -4.27 -1.28
C LEU A 124 13.93 -3.49 -2.52
N ILE A 125 12.97 -2.86 -3.14
CA ILE A 125 13.20 -1.90 -4.22
C ILE A 125 12.58 -0.55 -3.83
N MET A 126 13.20 0.50 -4.31
CA MET A 126 12.68 1.86 -4.15
C MET A 126 12.74 2.58 -5.50
N TRP A 127 11.58 3.00 -5.96
CA TRP A 127 11.47 3.82 -7.16
C TRP A 127 11.64 5.30 -6.85
N SER A 128 12.20 6.03 -7.82
CA SER A 128 12.15 7.49 -7.92
C SER A 128 11.76 7.82 -9.35
N GLY A 129 10.52 8.30 -9.52
CA GLY A 129 9.91 8.52 -10.83
C GLY A 129 10.46 9.72 -11.61
N LEU A 130 9.62 10.21 -12.54
CA LEU A 130 9.93 11.12 -13.64
C LEU A 130 10.94 10.51 -14.63
N TYR A 131 11.59 11.33 -15.42
CA TYR A 131 12.52 10.86 -16.45
C TYR A 131 13.98 11.14 -16.09
N PRO A 132 14.85 10.15 -16.23
CA PRO A 132 14.52 8.72 -16.34
C PRO A 132 13.99 8.19 -15.00
N ALA A 133 13.08 7.21 -15.04
CA ALA A 133 12.68 6.49 -13.84
C ALA A 133 13.89 5.73 -13.29
N ARG A 134 14.09 5.81 -11.99
CA ARG A 134 15.28 5.25 -11.32
C ARG A 134 14.88 4.29 -10.22
N LEU A 135 15.72 3.31 -10.00
CA LEU A 135 15.52 2.26 -9.00
C LEU A 135 16.74 2.14 -8.08
N ALA A 136 16.51 2.02 -6.79
CA ALA A 136 17.48 1.54 -5.81
C ALA A 136 17.03 0.18 -5.28
N VAL A 137 18.00 -0.65 -4.88
CA VAL A 137 17.78 -2.01 -4.38
C VAL A 137 18.50 -2.19 -3.06
N SER A 138 17.85 -2.92 -2.15
CA SER A 138 18.47 -3.49 -0.95
C SER A 138 18.25 -4.99 -0.93
N GLU A 139 19.30 -5.75 -0.57
CA GLU A 139 19.30 -7.21 -0.45
C GLU A 139 19.47 -7.68 1.01
N ASP A 140 19.44 -6.73 1.96
CA ASP A 140 19.71 -6.95 3.38
C ASP A 140 18.70 -6.19 4.28
N ASP A 141 17.41 -6.28 3.90
CA ASP A 141 16.29 -5.70 4.64
C ASP A 141 16.45 -4.20 4.95
N GLY A 142 16.99 -3.46 3.98
CA GLY A 142 17.15 -2.02 4.07
C GLY A 142 18.35 -1.55 4.88
N THR A 143 19.29 -2.44 5.25
CA THR A 143 20.51 -2.04 5.95
C THR A 143 21.45 -1.28 5.01
N LYS A 144 21.56 -1.73 3.77
CA LYS A 144 22.31 -1.05 2.71
C LYS A 144 21.45 -0.89 1.46
N TRP A 145 21.66 0.20 0.78
CA TRP A 145 20.95 0.52 -0.45
C TRP A 145 21.91 0.85 -1.58
N SER A 146 21.55 0.46 -2.78
CA SER A 146 22.24 0.89 -3.97
C SER A 146 21.97 2.36 -4.28
N GLN A 147 22.82 2.95 -5.14
CA GLN A 147 22.50 4.21 -5.80
C GLN A 147 21.23 4.07 -6.65
N LEU A 148 20.48 5.17 -6.81
CA LEU A 148 19.42 5.26 -7.81
C LEU A 148 20.01 5.16 -9.20
N LYS A 149 19.59 4.14 -9.98
CA LYS A 149 20.04 3.92 -11.35
C LYS A 149 18.84 3.98 -12.30
N PRO A 150 18.99 4.58 -13.49
CA PRO A 150 17.95 4.52 -14.52
C PRO A 150 17.56 3.08 -14.86
N VAL A 151 16.27 2.87 -15.08
CA VAL A 151 15.71 1.59 -15.53
C VAL A 151 15.14 1.78 -16.93
N GLY A 152 15.98 1.55 -17.93
CA GLY A 152 15.61 1.78 -19.34
C GLY A 152 15.45 3.25 -19.70
N ASP A 153 14.96 3.49 -20.92
CA ASP A 153 14.69 4.81 -21.49
C ASP A 153 13.20 5.14 -21.41
N TRP A 154 12.71 5.26 -20.17
CA TRP A 154 11.33 5.61 -19.90
C TRP A 154 11.21 6.37 -18.59
N GLY A 155 10.07 6.96 -18.34
CA GLY A 155 9.78 7.70 -17.13
C GLY A 155 8.28 7.90 -16.93
N GLY A 156 7.94 8.45 -15.80
CA GLY A 156 6.56 8.71 -15.39
C GLY A 156 6.45 8.84 -13.89
N ILE A 157 5.23 9.03 -13.41
CA ILE A 157 4.91 8.97 -12.00
C ILE A 157 4.87 7.50 -11.60
N VAL A 158 5.64 7.16 -10.58
CA VAL A 158 5.67 5.81 -9.99
C VAL A 158 5.12 5.93 -8.57
N VAL A 159 3.98 5.34 -8.34
CA VAL A 159 3.27 5.33 -7.05
C VAL A 159 2.96 3.91 -6.59
#